data_8c7bd92defa111d494d768708353ddb8
#
_entry.id   8c7bd92defa111d494d768708353ddb8
#
_cell.length_a   1.000
_cell.length_b   1.000
_cell.length_c   1.000
_cell.angle_alpha   90.00
_cell.angle_beta   90.00
_cell.angle_gamma   90.00
#
_symmetry.space_group_name_H-M   'P 1'
#
loop_
_entity.id
_entity.type
_entity.pdbx_description
1 polymer ?
#
loop_
_entity_poly.entity_id
_entity_poly.type
_entity_poly.pdbx_seq_one_letter_code
_entity_poly.pdbx_strand_id
1 'polypeptide(L)'
;MRFAGFDEEWEQRKLIEVAKYRNGKAHEQNIEENGKYIVVNSKFVSTNGKVRKYSNTIIEPLKKNELAFVLSDVPNGKAIARTFLVDKEHIYSLNQRIAGITPHKDIDSYFLNILMNRNPYFLKFDNGVGQTNLTKADVENFAEKYPSYKEQKKIGTFFKQLDNTINLHQTKLEKLKQLKQAFLQSMFI
;
A
#
# COMPACT_ATOMS: atom_id res chain seq x y z
N MET A 1 -6.71 -9.67 20.40
CA MET A 1 -5.57 -10.61 20.56
C MET A 1 -4.30 -9.78 20.65
N ARG A 2 -3.41 -10.06 21.60
CA ARG A 2 -2.13 -9.35 21.81
C ARG A 2 -1.02 -10.38 22.01
N PHE A 3 0.21 -10.05 21.64
CA PHE A 3 1.35 -10.92 21.89
C PHE A 3 1.70 -10.95 23.39
N ALA A 4 2.06 -12.11 23.91
CA ALA A 4 2.53 -12.23 25.29
C ALA A 4 3.82 -11.42 25.53
N GLY A 5 3.93 -10.83 26.74
CA GLY A 5 5.07 -10.02 27.15
C GLY A 5 4.99 -8.53 26.74
N PHE A 6 3.80 -8.04 26.42
CA PHE A 6 3.51 -6.63 26.16
C PHE A 6 2.31 -6.21 26.99
N ASP A 7 2.55 -5.47 28.07
CA ASP A 7 1.51 -5.06 29.05
C ASP A 7 1.25 -3.55 29.03
N GLU A 8 2.10 -2.77 28.32
CA GLU A 8 1.95 -1.32 28.17
C GLU A 8 0.67 -0.96 27.42
N GLU A 9 -0.08 0.05 27.89
CA GLU A 9 -1.26 0.53 27.17
C GLU A 9 -0.87 1.12 25.80
N TRP A 10 -1.73 0.89 24.82
CA TRP A 10 -1.58 1.49 23.50
C TRP A 10 -1.99 2.95 23.54
N GLU A 11 -1.15 3.84 23.05
CA GLU A 11 -1.36 5.28 23.00
C GLU A 11 -2.16 5.68 21.77
N GLN A 12 -3.24 6.44 21.96
CA GLN A 12 -3.99 6.99 20.82
C GLN A 12 -3.25 8.19 20.24
N ARG A 13 -2.90 8.08 18.94
CA ARG A 13 -2.15 9.12 18.21
C ARG A 13 -2.78 9.35 16.83
N LYS A 14 -2.71 10.61 16.35
CA LYS A 14 -3.08 10.96 14.97
C LYS A 14 -1.93 10.67 14.00
N LEU A 15 -2.26 10.46 12.72
CA LEU A 15 -1.25 10.22 11.70
C LEU A 15 -0.23 11.36 11.60
N ILE A 16 -0.66 12.61 11.73
CA ILE A 16 0.23 13.78 11.72
C ILE A 16 1.32 13.74 12.80
N GLU A 17 1.07 13.03 13.90
CA GLU A 17 2.01 12.89 15.03
C GLU A 17 3.00 11.72 14.81
N VAL A 18 2.72 10.82 13.90
CA VAL A 18 3.46 9.57 13.69
C VAL A 18 4.12 9.47 12.31
N ALA A 19 3.71 10.30 11.36
CA ALA A 19 4.24 10.28 10.00
C ALA A 19 4.17 11.65 9.33
N LYS A 20 5.03 11.86 8.33
CA LYS A 20 4.96 13.02 7.43
C LYS A 20 4.12 12.67 6.20
N TYR A 21 3.27 13.60 5.81
CA TYR A 21 2.44 13.52 4.61
C TYR A 21 3.00 14.40 3.48
N ARG A 22 2.97 13.90 2.24
CA ARG A 22 3.16 14.70 1.02
C ARG A 22 2.27 14.21 -0.11
N ASN A 23 1.90 15.12 -1.02
CA ASN A 23 1.18 14.76 -2.24
C ASN A 23 2.14 14.31 -3.34
N GLY A 24 1.69 13.36 -4.17
CA GLY A 24 2.34 13.07 -5.43
C GLY A 24 2.10 14.15 -6.49
N LYS A 25 2.81 14.02 -7.62
CA LYS A 25 2.77 14.97 -8.73
C LYS A 25 2.32 14.31 -10.03
N ALA A 26 1.76 15.10 -10.95
CA ALA A 26 1.30 14.63 -12.25
C ALA A 26 2.44 14.06 -13.09
N HIS A 27 2.18 12.94 -13.79
CA HIS A 27 3.12 12.25 -14.67
C HIS A 27 2.57 12.04 -16.08
N GLU A 28 1.39 12.58 -16.41
CA GLU A 28 0.66 12.27 -17.64
C GLU A 28 1.49 12.54 -18.91
N GLN A 29 2.30 13.59 -18.88
CA GLN A 29 3.16 13.98 -20.01
C GLN A 29 4.49 13.22 -20.06
N ASN A 30 4.79 12.39 -19.06
CA ASN A 30 6.06 11.70 -18.89
C ASN A 30 5.92 10.17 -18.92
N ILE A 31 4.75 9.66 -19.32
CA ILE A 31 4.50 8.22 -19.42
C ILE A 31 5.12 7.66 -20.68
N GLU A 32 5.92 6.60 -20.52
CA GLU A 32 6.61 5.89 -21.59
C GLU A 32 6.47 4.37 -21.39
N GLU A 33 6.47 3.60 -22.50
CA GLU A 33 6.33 2.13 -22.42
C GLU A 33 7.53 1.46 -21.75
N ASN A 34 8.74 1.95 -21.99
CA ASN A 34 10.01 1.36 -21.53
C ASN A 34 10.80 2.32 -20.62
N GLY A 35 10.15 3.06 -19.75
CA GLY A 35 10.80 4.00 -18.84
C GLY A 35 11.55 3.28 -17.70
N LYS A 36 12.53 3.99 -17.10
CA LYS A 36 13.37 3.48 -16.00
C LYS A 36 12.63 3.40 -14.65
N TYR A 37 11.67 4.30 -14.44
CA TYR A 37 11.01 4.48 -13.15
C TYR A 37 9.55 4.03 -13.22
N ILE A 38 9.08 3.42 -12.16
CA ILE A 38 7.69 2.99 -12.03
C ILE A 38 6.87 4.16 -11.47
N VAL A 39 5.82 4.54 -12.19
CA VAL A 39 4.86 5.54 -11.74
C VAL A 39 3.81 4.88 -10.83
N VAL A 40 3.87 5.22 -9.55
CA VAL A 40 2.96 4.68 -8.52
C VAL A 40 1.64 5.44 -8.57
N ASN A 41 0.65 4.85 -9.22
CA ASN A 41 -0.72 5.34 -9.34
C ASN A 41 -1.72 4.38 -8.66
N SER A 42 -3.02 4.74 -8.63
CA SER A 42 -4.06 3.92 -7.98
C SER A 42 -4.11 2.49 -8.54
N LYS A 43 -3.91 2.32 -9.86
CA LYS A 43 -3.91 1.00 -10.51
C LYS A 43 -2.72 0.15 -10.09
N PHE A 44 -1.52 0.76 -10.00
CA PHE A 44 -0.34 0.09 -9.47
C PHE A 44 -0.58 -0.40 -8.04
N VAL A 45 -1.05 0.48 -7.15
CA VAL A 45 -1.30 0.14 -5.74
C VAL A 45 -2.40 -0.93 -5.63
N SER A 46 -3.54 -0.76 -6.31
CA SER A 46 -4.67 -1.68 -6.22
C SER A 46 -4.40 -3.07 -6.80
N THR A 47 -3.43 -3.20 -7.70
CA THR A 47 -3.01 -4.47 -8.28
C THR A 47 -1.73 -5.05 -7.66
N ASN A 48 -1.28 -4.45 -6.55
CA ASN A 48 -0.04 -4.83 -5.87
C ASN A 48 1.16 -4.90 -6.83
N GLY A 49 1.32 -3.85 -7.67
CA GLY A 49 2.41 -3.72 -8.63
C GLY A 49 2.34 -4.60 -9.88
N LYS A 50 1.22 -5.33 -10.12
CA LYS A 50 1.04 -6.14 -11.33
C LYS A 50 0.84 -5.27 -12.57
N VAL A 51 0.09 -4.17 -12.47
CA VAL A 51 -0.09 -3.20 -13.55
C VAL A 51 0.82 -2.01 -13.31
N ARG A 52 1.70 -1.72 -14.26
CA ARG A 52 2.72 -0.68 -14.15
C ARG A 52 2.62 0.32 -15.29
N LYS A 53 2.92 1.56 -14.97
CA LYS A 53 3.27 2.60 -15.95
C LYS A 53 4.69 3.06 -15.65
N TYR A 54 5.40 3.46 -16.67
CA TYR A 54 6.80 3.84 -16.55
C TYR A 54 7.04 5.27 -16.98
N SER A 55 8.16 5.84 -16.55
CA SER A 55 8.66 7.15 -16.96
C SER A 55 10.19 7.12 -17.00
N ASN A 56 10.81 7.93 -17.85
CA ASN A 56 12.26 8.17 -17.81
C ASN A 56 12.66 9.26 -16.81
N THR A 57 11.67 9.96 -16.25
CA THR A 57 11.89 11.02 -15.27
C THR A 57 11.26 10.64 -13.94
N ILE A 58 12.00 10.80 -12.87
CA ILE A 58 11.50 10.69 -11.49
C ILE A 58 11.11 12.09 -11.00
N ILE A 59 9.81 12.35 -10.83
CA ILE A 59 9.31 13.69 -10.48
C ILE A 59 9.14 13.82 -8.96
N GLU A 60 8.58 12.79 -8.33
CA GLU A 60 8.36 12.75 -6.89
C GLU A 60 8.84 11.39 -6.35
N PRO A 61 10.15 11.27 -5.98
CA PRO A 61 10.74 10.00 -5.60
C PRO A 61 10.14 9.46 -4.31
N LEU A 62 9.86 8.16 -4.28
CA LEU A 62 9.53 7.41 -3.08
C LEU A 62 10.78 6.75 -2.52
N LYS A 63 10.94 6.81 -1.19
CA LYS A 63 12.04 6.17 -0.45
C LYS A 63 11.59 4.83 0.12
N LYS A 64 12.53 3.93 0.31
CA LYS A 64 12.27 2.67 0.99
C LYS A 64 11.63 2.89 2.35
N ASN A 65 10.67 2.04 2.70
CA ASN A 65 9.86 2.10 3.92
C ASN A 65 8.87 3.28 4.00
N GLU A 66 8.71 4.07 2.94
CA GLU A 66 7.55 4.96 2.81
C GLU A 66 6.32 4.17 2.33
N LEU A 67 5.13 4.72 2.59
CA LEU A 67 3.89 4.19 2.07
C LEU A 67 3.36 5.10 0.97
N ALA A 68 2.96 4.51 -0.16
CA ALA A 68 2.11 5.19 -1.13
C ALA A 68 0.64 4.87 -0.78
N PHE A 69 -0.16 5.89 -0.50
CA PHE A 69 -1.54 5.79 -0.02
C PHE A 69 -2.51 6.38 -1.04
N VAL A 70 -3.50 5.61 -1.47
CA VAL A 70 -4.48 6.03 -2.50
C VAL A 70 -5.51 6.98 -1.91
N LEU A 71 -5.53 8.22 -2.43
CA LEU A 71 -6.43 9.28 -2.00
C LEU A 71 -7.74 9.32 -2.77
N SER A 72 -7.82 8.74 -3.97
CA SER A 72 -8.96 8.93 -4.86
C SER A 72 -9.32 7.66 -5.62
N ASP A 73 -10.61 7.38 -5.71
CA ASP A 73 -11.15 6.26 -6.50
C ASP A 73 -12.54 6.59 -7.04
N VAL A 74 -13.00 5.78 -8.00
CA VAL A 74 -14.39 5.79 -8.49
C VAL A 74 -15.34 5.33 -7.40
N PRO A 75 -16.67 5.61 -7.52
CA PRO A 75 -17.67 5.15 -6.56
C PRO A 75 -17.59 3.64 -6.34
N ASN A 76 -17.67 3.20 -5.10
CA ASN A 76 -17.52 1.79 -4.70
C ASN A 76 -16.22 1.14 -5.21
N GLY A 77 -15.20 1.93 -5.47
CA GLY A 77 -13.90 1.49 -5.96
C GLY A 77 -13.14 0.65 -4.93
N LYS A 78 -12.25 -0.18 -5.43
CA LYS A 78 -11.44 -1.07 -4.59
C LYS A 78 -10.03 -0.52 -4.32
N ALA A 79 -9.69 0.65 -4.88
CA ALA A 79 -8.38 1.25 -4.73
C ALA A 79 -8.30 2.26 -3.58
N ILE A 80 -9.42 2.94 -3.23
CA ILE A 80 -9.43 3.93 -2.15
C ILE A 80 -8.83 3.39 -0.86
N ALA A 81 -8.01 4.20 -0.20
CA ALA A 81 -7.31 3.88 1.05
C ALA A 81 -6.42 2.62 1.00
N ARG A 82 -6.07 2.12 -0.18
CA ARG A 82 -5.02 1.11 -0.30
C ARG A 82 -3.66 1.71 -0.12
N THR A 83 -2.76 0.89 0.42
CA THR A 83 -1.37 1.25 0.62
C THR A 83 -0.45 0.35 -0.21
N PHE A 84 0.71 0.89 -0.56
CA PHE A 84 1.86 0.15 -1.06
C PHE A 84 3.08 0.54 -0.24
N LEU A 85 3.68 -0.43 0.44
CA LEU A 85 4.91 -0.23 1.18
C LEU A 85 6.10 -0.32 0.21
N VAL A 86 6.86 0.77 0.11
CA VAL A 86 7.99 0.89 -0.80
C VAL A 86 9.14 -0.03 -0.37
N ASP A 87 9.50 -0.96 -1.24
CA ASP A 87 10.51 -1.99 -1.01
C ASP A 87 11.92 -1.63 -1.51
N LYS A 88 12.02 -0.70 -2.48
CA LYS A 88 13.27 -0.35 -3.18
C LYS A 88 13.46 1.15 -3.28
N GLU A 89 14.71 1.59 -3.24
CA GLU A 89 15.11 2.98 -3.47
C GLU A 89 15.18 3.30 -4.97
N HIS A 90 14.96 4.57 -5.33
CA HIS A 90 15.22 5.15 -6.64
C HIS A 90 14.53 4.47 -7.84
N ILE A 91 13.40 3.79 -7.60
CA ILE A 91 12.64 3.09 -8.65
C ILE A 91 11.25 3.69 -8.84
N TYR A 92 10.67 4.22 -7.77
CA TYR A 92 9.27 4.63 -7.73
C TYR A 92 9.13 6.15 -7.74
N SER A 93 8.21 6.65 -8.58
CA SER A 93 7.79 8.04 -8.60
C SER A 93 6.31 8.15 -8.26
N LEU A 94 5.98 8.98 -7.28
CA LEU A 94 4.64 9.11 -6.70
C LEU A 94 3.75 9.98 -7.60
N ASN A 95 2.69 9.38 -8.15
CA ASN A 95 1.76 10.09 -9.03
C ASN A 95 0.75 10.93 -8.22
N GLN A 96 0.12 11.90 -8.89
CA GLN A 96 -1.01 12.66 -8.31
C GLN A 96 -2.12 11.74 -7.81
N ARG A 97 -2.91 12.19 -6.82
CA ARG A 97 -3.96 11.42 -6.13
C ARG A 97 -3.45 10.24 -5.29
N ILE A 98 -2.14 10.18 -5.10
CA ILE A 98 -1.49 9.27 -4.16
C ILE A 98 -0.71 10.12 -3.17
N ALA A 99 -0.85 9.84 -1.86
CA ALA A 99 -0.02 10.44 -0.85
C ALA A 99 1.22 9.59 -0.56
N GLY A 100 2.34 10.25 -0.33
CA GLY A 100 3.52 9.65 0.28
C GLY A 100 3.46 9.84 1.79
N ILE A 101 3.49 8.75 2.54
CA ILE A 101 3.48 8.74 4.00
C ILE A 101 4.84 8.25 4.49
N THR A 102 5.58 9.11 5.17
CA THR A 102 6.91 8.79 5.71
C THR A 102 6.79 8.59 7.22
N PRO A 103 6.82 7.35 7.73
CA PRO A 103 6.75 7.07 9.16
C PRO A 103 7.90 7.74 9.93
N HIS A 104 7.64 8.19 11.16
CA HIS A 104 8.67 8.65 12.08
C HIS A 104 9.50 7.46 12.59
N LYS A 105 10.62 7.74 13.26
CA LYS A 105 11.60 6.72 13.70
C LYS A 105 11.04 5.72 14.71
N ASP A 106 10.02 6.11 15.46
CA ASP A 106 9.31 5.31 16.47
C ASP A 106 8.12 4.52 15.90
N ILE A 107 7.94 4.55 14.57
CA ILE A 107 6.84 3.87 13.87
C ILE A 107 7.40 2.83 12.89
N ASP A 108 6.98 1.59 13.06
CA ASP A 108 7.29 0.52 12.13
C ASP A 108 6.47 0.67 10.84
N SER A 109 7.14 0.73 9.71
CA SER A 109 6.50 0.99 8.41
C SER A 109 5.54 -0.11 7.99
N TYR A 110 5.84 -1.37 8.33
CA TYR A 110 4.95 -2.48 7.99
C TYR A 110 3.71 -2.49 8.89
N PHE A 111 3.88 -2.19 10.18
CA PHE A 111 2.76 -1.99 11.09
C PHE A 111 1.83 -0.87 10.60
N LEU A 112 2.39 0.29 10.25
CA LEU A 112 1.60 1.43 9.74
C LEU A 112 0.89 1.07 8.42
N ASN A 113 1.56 0.32 7.53
CA ASN A 113 0.98 -0.17 6.29
C ASN A 113 -0.27 -1.03 6.53
N ILE A 114 -0.21 -1.95 7.50
CA ILE A 114 -1.37 -2.80 7.85
C ILE A 114 -2.48 -1.94 8.45
N LEU A 115 -2.12 -1.04 9.36
CA LEU A 115 -3.07 -0.20 10.09
C LEU A 115 -3.87 0.70 9.16
N MET A 116 -3.22 1.29 8.14
CA MET A 116 -3.83 2.22 7.20
C MET A 116 -4.56 1.53 6.04
N ASN A 117 -4.09 0.34 5.60
CA ASN A 117 -4.58 -0.30 4.38
C ASN A 117 -6.06 -0.66 4.46
N ARG A 118 -6.89 0.05 3.72
CA ARG A 118 -8.35 -0.15 3.71
C ARG A 118 -8.99 -0.03 5.09
N ASN A 119 -8.43 0.78 5.98
CA ASN A 119 -9.01 1.00 7.31
C ASN A 119 -10.44 1.58 7.18
N PRO A 120 -11.41 1.09 7.98
CA PRO A 120 -12.79 1.57 7.95
C PRO A 120 -12.94 3.08 8.13
N TYR A 121 -12.02 3.72 8.86
CA TYR A 121 -11.99 5.18 9.01
C TYR A 121 -11.95 5.90 7.66
N PHE A 122 -11.15 5.43 6.71
CA PHE A 122 -11.06 6.04 5.37
C PHE A 122 -12.22 5.61 4.47
N LEU A 123 -12.69 4.38 4.61
CA LEU A 123 -13.76 3.84 3.76
C LEU A 123 -15.11 4.52 3.99
N LYS A 124 -15.35 5.10 5.16
CA LYS A 124 -16.57 5.86 5.45
C LYS A 124 -16.78 7.09 4.57
N PHE A 125 -15.72 7.60 3.93
CA PHE A 125 -15.79 8.73 3.00
C PHE A 125 -16.32 8.34 1.61
N ASP A 126 -16.34 7.05 1.27
CA ASP A 126 -16.93 6.54 0.03
C ASP A 126 -18.44 6.35 0.22
N ASN A 127 -19.22 7.27 -0.34
CA ASN A 127 -20.69 7.21 -0.30
C ASN A 127 -21.29 6.42 -1.47
N GLY A 128 -20.47 5.85 -2.36
CA GLY A 128 -20.90 5.05 -3.50
C GLY A 128 -21.57 5.82 -4.64
N VAL A 129 -21.69 7.16 -4.56
CA VAL A 129 -22.40 7.99 -5.57
C VAL A 129 -21.43 8.72 -6.48
N GLY A 130 -20.40 9.34 -5.92
CA GLY A 130 -19.43 10.14 -6.65
C GLY A 130 -18.01 9.63 -6.49
N GLN A 131 -17.06 10.27 -7.18
CA GLN A 131 -15.65 10.00 -6.96
C GLN A 131 -15.29 10.36 -5.52
N THR A 132 -14.71 9.40 -4.79
CA THR A 132 -14.19 9.63 -3.44
C THR A 132 -12.82 10.29 -3.54
N ASN A 133 -12.63 11.35 -2.75
CA ASN A 133 -11.35 12.05 -2.62
C ASN A 133 -11.07 12.32 -1.14
N LEU A 134 -10.06 11.67 -0.61
CA LEU A 134 -9.56 11.94 0.74
C LEU A 134 -8.67 13.18 0.71
N THR A 135 -8.99 14.15 1.55
CA THR A 135 -8.17 15.35 1.73
C THR A 135 -6.95 15.06 2.60
N LYS A 136 -5.97 15.97 2.58
CA LYS A 136 -4.84 15.92 3.52
C LYS A 136 -5.31 15.86 4.96
N ALA A 137 -6.32 16.67 5.32
CA ALA A 137 -6.88 16.70 6.68
C ALA A 137 -7.52 15.37 7.08
N ASP A 138 -8.24 14.71 6.16
CA ASP A 138 -8.83 13.39 6.42
C ASP A 138 -7.76 12.35 6.75
N VAL A 139 -6.62 12.42 6.06
CA VAL A 139 -5.50 11.49 6.29
C VAL A 139 -4.75 11.85 7.56
N GLU A 140 -4.40 13.11 7.79
CA GLU A 140 -3.65 13.55 8.97
C GLU A 140 -4.42 13.39 10.28
N ASN A 141 -5.76 13.49 10.25
CA ASN A 141 -6.62 13.28 11.41
C ASN A 141 -6.97 11.81 11.68
N PHE A 142 -6.47 10.87 10.89
CA PHE A 142 -6.60 9.45 11.17
C PHE A 142 -5.98 9.14 12.52
N ALA A 143 -6.82 8.80 13.50
CA ALA A 143 -6.43 8.55 14.87
C ALA A 143 -6.63 7.07 15.22
N GLU A 144 -5.56 6.41 15.65
CA GLU A 144 -5.55 5.00 16.02
C GLU A 144 -4.67 4.76 17.24
N LYS A 145 -4.77 3.56 17.79
CA LYS A 145 -3.95 3.15 18.93
C LYS A 145 -2.63 2.55 18.45
N TYR A 146 -1.54 3.05 18.99
CA TYR A 146 -0.17 2.64 18.68
C TYR A 146 0.47 1.97 19.90
N PRO A 147 0.95 0.72 19.77
CA PRO A 147 1.76 0.08 20.81
C PRO A 147 3.19 0.62 20.82
N SER A 148 3.99 0.16 21.79
CA SER A 148 5.43 0.41 21.78
C SER A 148 6.07 -0.01 20.44
N TYR A 149 7.14 0.66 20.02
CA TYR A 149 7.85 0.34 18.76
C TYR A 149 8.26 -1.13 18.65
N LYS A 150 8.65 -1.74 19.78
CA LYS A 150 9.02 -3.15 19.85
C LYS A 150 7.84 -4.07 19.52
N GLU A 151 6.65 -3.74 20.03
CA GLU A 151 5.42 -4.48 19.73
C GLU A 151 4.97 -4.25 18.29
N GLN A 152 5.04 -2.99 17.77
CA GLN A 152 4.76 -2.69 16.36
C GLN A 152 5.61 -3.57 15.44
N LYS A 153 6.92 -3.69 15.67
CA LYS A 153 7.80 -4.56 14.89
C LYS A 153 7.40 -6.02 14.96
N LYS A 154 6.98 -6.50 16.12
CA LYS A 154 6.52 -7.90 16.26
C LYS A 154 5.23 -8.13 15.49
N ILE A 155 4.27 -7.21 15.58
CA ILE A 155 3.02 -7.23 14.80
C ILE A 155 3.33 -7.18 13.30
N GLY A 156 4.13 -6.22 12.86
CA GLY A 156 4.52 -6.05 11.45
C GLY A 156 5.20 -7.30 10.89
N THR A 157 6.14 -7.89 11.64
CA THR A 157 6.84 -9.13 11.25
C THR A 157 5.87 -10.30 11.10
N PHE A 158 4.94 -10.47 12.02
CA PHE A 158 3.94 -11.54 11.97
C PHE A 158 3.06 -11.43 10.71
N PHE A 159 2.50 -10.26 10.44
CA PHE A 159 1.68 -10.06 9.24
C PHE A 159 2.48 -10.18 7.95
N LYS A 160 3.73 -9.72 7.94
CA LYS A 160 4.64 -9.91 6.79
C LYS A 160 4.87 -11.39 6.49
N GLN A 161 5.02 -12.23 7.51
CA GLN A 161 5.14 -13.68 7.32
C GLN A 161 3.85 -14.29 6.78
N LEU A 162 2.69 -13.86 7.25
CA LEU A 162 1.40 -14.29 6.72
C LEU A 162 1.23 -13.90 5.24
N ASP A 163 1.53 -12.65 4.88
CA ASP A 163 1.45 -12.19 3.49
C ASP A 163 2.40 -12.96 2.58
N ASN A 164 3.63 -13.25 3.02
CA ASN A 164 4.57 -14.09 2.28
C ASN A 164 4.04 -15.51 2.07
N THR A 165 3.42 -16.08 3.09
CA THR A 165 2.81 -17.43 3.00
C THR A 165 1.64 -17.45 2.03
N ILE A 166 0.76 -16.45 2.10
CA ILE A 166 -0.37 -16.29 1.16
C ILE A 166 0.15 -16.18 -0.28
N ASN A 167 1.14 -15.32 -0.53
CA ASN A 167 1.71 -15.14 -1.87
C ASN A 167 2.35 -16.43 -2.40
N LEU A 168 3.04 -17.20 -1.55
CA LEU A 168 3.63 -18.49 -1.91
C LEU A 168 2.53 -19.49 -2.35
N HIS A 169 1.46 -19.60 -1.57
CA HIS A 169 0.35 -20.48 -1.90
C HIS A 169 -0.38 -20.04 -3.17
N GLN A 170 -0.58 -18.74 -3.39
CA GLN A 170 -1.18 -18.23 -4.63
C GLN A 170 -0.32 -18.57 -5.85
N THR A 171 1.00 -18.37 -5.76
CA THR A 171 1.94 -18.73 -6.83
C THR A 171 1.92 -20.22 -7.13
N LYS A 172 1.86 -21.07 -6.09
CA LYS A 172 1.74 -22.52 -6.24
C LYS A 172 0.43 -22.91 -6.92
N LEU A 173 -0.68 -22.28 -6.52
CA LEU A 173 -1.99 -22.53 -7.13
C LEU A 173 -2.01 -22.15 -8.61
N GLU A 174 -1.43 -21.00 -8.98
CA GLU A 174 -1.32 -20.56 -10.37
C GLU A 174 -0.52 -21.56 -11.22
N LYS A 175 0.63 -22.04 -10.71
CA LYS A 175 1.46 -23.06 -11.39
C LYS A 175 0.68 -24.38 -11.58
N LEU A 176 -0.07 -24.83 -10.55
CA LEU A 176 -0.88 -26.05 -10.66
C LEU A 176 -2.02 -25.90 -11.68
N LYS A 177 -2.65 -24.72 -11.78
CA LYS A 177 -3.66 -24.44 -12.80
C LYS A 177 -3.06 -24.49 -14.20
N GLN A 178 -1.89 -23.89 -14.40
CA GLN A 178 -1.16 -23.93 -15.69
C GLN A 178 -0.81 -25.38 -16.09
N LEU A 179 -0.30 -26.16 -15.13
CA LEU A 179 0.04 -27.56 -15.35
C LEU A 179 -1.19 -28.39 -15.71
N LYS A 180 -2.31 -28.22 -14.99
CA LYS A 180 -3.59 -28.86 -15.33
C LYS A 180 -4.01 -28.52 -16.75
N GLN A 181 -3.89 -27.25 -17.15
CA GLN A 181 -4.29 -26.80 -18.49
C GLN A 181 -3.39 -27.42 -19.58
N ALA A 182 -2.08 -27.50 -19.35
CA ALA A 182 -1.13 -28.14 -20.25
C ALA A 182 -1.45 -29.66 -20.42
N PHE A 183 -1.73 -30.38 -19.35
CA PHE A 183 -2.12 -31.79 -19.43
C PHE A 183 -3.43 -31.98 -20.17
N LEU A 184 -4.45 -31.15 -19.92
CA LEU A 184 -5.72 -31.24 -20.66
C LEU A 184 -5.51 -31.03 -22.17
N GLN A 185 -4.68 -30.05 -22.55
CA GLN A 185 -4.35 -29.82 -23.96
C GLN A 185 -3.59 -30.99 -24.58
N SER A 186 -2.69 -31.63 -23.86
CA SER A 186 -1.92 -32.77 -24.38
C SER A 186 -2.70 -34.10 -24.44
N MET A 187 -3.77 -34.21 -23.65
CA MET A 187 -4.60 -35.45 -23.63
C MET A 187 -5.71 -35.47 -24.69
N PHE A 188 -6.06 -34.33 -25.26
CA PHE A 188 -7.20 -34.20 -26.21
C PHE A 188 -6.78 -33.67 -27.58
N ILE A 189 -5.52 -33.86 -27.97
CA ILE A 189 -5.00 -33.64 -29.33
C ILE A 189 -5.15 -34.88 -30.18
#